data_458a1be9a825a70c3236b18a12f3cd90
#
_entry.id   458a1be9a825a70c3236b18a12f3cd90
#
_cell.length_a   1.000
_cell.length_b   1.000
_cell.length_c   1.000
_cell.angle_alpha   90.00
_cell.angle_beta   90.00
_cell.angle_gamma   90.00
#
_symmetry.space_group_name_H-M   'P 1'
#
loop_
_entity.id
_entity.type
_entity.pdbx_description
1 polymer ?
#
loop_
_entity_poly.entity_id
_entity_poly.type
_entity_poly.pdbx_seq_one_letter_code
_entity_poly.pdbx_strand_id
1 'polypeptide(L)'
;MHLTTLEVAHSRTAEEIGSLVSSMRPAIPALTSLTFTRRSRLVKPMISYDLSAVAVSFLPASGEEVLSPPAVPLSPEDATNGSAADGDEYTYHHLRRDVFNLASESVAIASRYVVPSAHITLGRYLDQKDHATPEFRARWIQAIDDINKWLEKEVWDVADGEFIGEWIVGQERGLDARCGKLWYGGGRTIMTGEGF
;
A
#
# COMPACT_ATOMS: atom_id res chain seq x y z
N MET A 1 -4.81 -9.76 0.85
CA MET A 1 -4.90 -8.32 1.17
C MET A 1 -3.83 -7.58 0.35
N HIS A 2 -4.01 -6.32 0.01
CA HIS A 2 -3.04 -5.55 -0.79
C HIS A 2 -3.21 -4.05 -0.51
N LEU A 3 -2.11 -3.33 -0.67
CA LEU A 3 -2.07 -1.87 -0.74
C LEU A 3 -2.09 -1.47 -2.22
N THR A 4 -3.03 -0.63 -2.63
CA THR A 4 -3.13 -0.17 -4.03
C THR A 4 -2.29 1.10 -4.21
N THR A 5 -1.23 0.98 -5.01
CA THR A 5 -0.39 2.14 -5.38
C THR A 5 -1.01 2.92 -6.53
N LEU A 6 -1.50 2.23 -7.55
CA LEU A 6 -2.19 2.79 -8.71
C LEU A 6 -3.27 1.84 -9.21
N GLU A 7 -4.42 2.39 -9.57
CA GLU A 7 -5.43 1.73 -10.37
C GLU A 7 -5.45 2.37 -11.77
N VAL A 8 -5.08 1.61 -12.80
CA VAL A 8 -5.00 2.12 -14.17
C VAL A 8 -6.39 2.33 -14.77
N ALA A 9 -7.27 1.35 -14.57
CA ALA A 9 -8.65 1.40 -15.04
C ALA A 9 -9.52 0.42 -14.24
N HIS A 10 -10.81 0.71 -14.16
CA HIS A 10 -11.82 -0.17 -13.59
C HIS A 10 -13.00 -0.35 -14.53
N SER A 11 -13.85 -1.35 -14.28
CA SER A 11 -15.09 -1.60 -15.03
C SER A 11 -14.84 -1.72 -16.55
N ARG A 12 -13.86 -2.55 -16.92
CA ARG A 12 -13.47 -2.81 -18.30
C ARG A 12 -13.78 -4.24 -18.71
N THR A 13 -14.01 -4.45 -20.01
CA THR A 13 -14.13 -5.80 -20.58
C THR A 13 -12.80 -6.53 -20.59
N ALA A 14 -12.82 -7.84 -20.78
CA ALA A 14 -11.60 -8.64 -20.87
C ALA A 14 -10.71 -8.22 -22.05
N GLU A 15 -11.31 -7.81 -23.17
CA GLU A 15 -10.63 -7.32 -24.37
C GLU A 15 -9.92 -5.99 -24.11
N GLU A 16 -10.61 -5.03 -23.48
CA GLU A 16 -10.03 -3.74 -23.09
C GLU A 16 -8.87 -3.93 -22.11
N ILE A 17 -9.03 -4.82 -21.10
CA ILE A 17 -7.96 -5.18 -20.18
C ILE A 17 -6.76 -5.77 -20.93
N GLY A 18 -7.00 -6.68 -21.88
CA GLY A 18 -5.96 -7.27 -22.72
C GLY A 18 -5.18 -6.21 -23.51
N SER A 19 -5.87 -5.24 -24.08
CA SER A 19 -5.27 -4.12 -24.83
C SER A 19 -4.42 -3.23 -23.92
N LEU A 20 -4.94 -2.85 -22.75
CA LEU A 20 -4.21 -2.04 -21.75
C LEU A 20 -2.93 -2.76 -21.29
N VAL A 21 -3.03 -4.05 -20.94
CA VAL A 21 -1.87 -4.87 -20.53
C VAL A 21 -0.84 -4.95 -21.65
N SER A 22 -1.26 -5.10 -22.89
CA SER A 22 -0.36 -5.17 -24.06
C SER A 22 0.38 -3.85 -24.26
N SER A 23 -0.30 -2.72 -24.15
CA SER A 23 0.31 -1.38 -24.24
C SER A 23 1.28 -1.09 -23.10
N MET A 24 0.96 -1.52 -21.88
CA MET A 24 1.81 -1.32 -20.71
C MET A 24 2.98 -2.31 -20.61
N ARG A 25 2.95 -3.41 -21.35
CA ARG A 25 3.94 -4.49 -21.23
C ARG A 25 5.39 -4.03 -21.20
N PRO A 26 5.84 -3.05 -22.01
CA PRO A 26 7.22 -2.56 -21.96
C PRO A 26 7.57 -1.81 -20.66
N ALA A 27 6.59 -1.15 -20.03
CA ALA A 27 6.79 -0.35 -18.83
C ALA A 27 6.65 -1.16 -17.54
N ILE A 28 5.96 -2.32 -17.57
CA ILE A 28 5.68 -3.12 -16.37
C ILE A 28 6.94 -3.47 -15.57
N PRO A 29 8.08 -3.90 -16.16
CA PRO A 29 9.28 -4.19 -15.38
C PRO A 29 9.78 -2.99 -14.58
N ALA A 30 9.87 -1.81 -15.19
CA ALA A 30 10.29 -0.59 -14.52
C ALA A 30 9.29 -0.16 -13.42
N LEU A 31 7.98 -0.29 -13.70
CA LEU A 31 6.94 0.00 -12.71
C LEU A 31 7.04 -0.91 -11.49
N THR A 32 7.18 -2.21 -11.70
CA THR A 32 7.17 -3.18 -10.60
C THR A 32 8.43 -3.15 -9.74
N SER A 33 9.57 -2.74 -10.33
CA SER A 33 10.87 -2.64 -9.64
C SER A 33 11.20 -1.23 -9.13
N LEU A 34 10.27 -0.27 -9.22
CA LEU A 34 10.53 1.12 -8.82
C LEU A 34 10.91 1.22 -7.34
N THR A 35 10.32 0.41 -6.48
CA THR A 35 10.61 0.38 -5.04
C THR A 35 12.00 -0.13 -4.70
N PHE A 36 12.66 -0.84 -5.60
CA PHE A 36 14.04 -1.30 -5.42
C PHE A 36 15.03 -0.13 -5.29
N THR A 37 14.83 0.93 -6.09
CA THR A 37 15.71 2.11 -6.10
C THR A 37 15.14 3.30 -5.33
N ARG A 38 13.83 3.32 -5.09
CA ARG A 38 13.12 4.44 -4.44
C ARG A 38 12.25 3.91 -3.32
N ARG A 39 12.82 3.88 -2.15
CA ARG A 39 12.17 3.32 -0.95
C ARG A 39 11.24 4.34 -0.33
N SER A 40 10.06 3.91 0.07
CA SER A 40 9.11 4.70 0.84
C SER A 40 8.66 3.94 2.07
N ARG A 41 8.67 4.61 3.20
CA ARG A 41 8.37 4.06 4.50
C ARG A 41 6.98 4.50 4.94
N LEU A 42 6.22 3.56 5.49
CA LEU A 42 4.90 3.75 6.08
C LEU A 42 4.98 3.43 7.57
N VAL A 43 4.36 4.26 8.39
CA VAL A 43 4.42 4.17 9.85
C VAL A 43 3.04 4.34 10.46
N LYS A 44 2.95 4.09 11.77
CA LYS A 44 1.77 4.38 12.61
C LYS A 44 0.48 3.76 12.04
N PRO A 45 0.42 2.41 11.93
CA PRO A 45 -0.79 1.72 11.50
C PRO A 45 -1.99 2.09 12.38
N MET A 46 -3.14 2.33 11.75
CA MET A 46 -4.39 2.60 12.43
C MET A 46 -5.56 1.94 11.71
N ILE A 47 -6.57 1.53 12.44
CA ILE A 47 -7.82 1.05 11.85
C ILE A 47 -8.64 2.25 11.40
N SER A 48 -8.93 2.30 10.11
CA SER A 48 -9.84 3.24 9.48
C SER A 48 -11.09 2.53 8.99
N TYR A 49 -12.20 3.23 8.91
CA TYR A 49 -13.48 2.65 8.51
C TYR A 49 -14.41 3.66 7.87
N ASP A 50 -15.34 3.14 7.09
CA ASP A 50 -16.52 3.86 6.60
C ASP A 50 -17.76 2.97 6.72
N LEU A 51 -18.88 3.34 6.06
CA LEU A 51 -20.11 2.54 6.09
C LEU A 51 -20.04 1.26 5.24
N SER A 52 -18.98 1.03 4.50
CA SER A 52 -18.84 -0.11 3.59
C SER A 52 -17.67 -1.03 3.90
N ALA A 53 -16.64 -0.55 4.59
CA ALA A 53 -15.41 -1.29 4.80
C ALA A 53 -14.65 -0.89 6.08
N VAL A 54 -13.78 -1.79 6.49
CA VAL A 54 -12.73 -1.55 7.49
C VAL A 54 -11.37 -1.81 6.84
N ALA A 55 -10.40 -0.98 7.15
CA ALA A 55 -9.05 -1.05 6.61
C ALA A 55 -8.00 -0.75 7.68
N VAL A 56 -6.78 -1.26 7.50
CA VAL A 56 -5.61 -0.69 8.17
C VAL A 56 -5.02 0.38 7.26
N SER A 57 -4.80 1.56 7.81
CA SER A 57 -4.22 2.71 7.15
C SER A 57 -2.90 3.08 7.79
N PHE A 58 -1.99 3.66 7.03
CA PHE A 58 -0.68 4.09 7.48
C PHE A 58 -0.44 5.55 7.14
N LEU A 59 0.45 6.19 7.88
CA LEU A 59 1.01 7.49 7.52
C LEU A 59 2.31 7.29 6.73
N PRO A 60 2.59 8.12 5.71
CA PRO A 60 3.93 8.21 5.16
C PRO A 60 4.89 8.71 6.23
N ALA A 61 6.03 8.05 6.38
CA ALA A 61 7.04 8.51 7.34
C ALA A 61 7.56 9.91 6.99
N SER A 62 7.93 10.67 8.00
CA SER A 62 8.37 12.06 7.88
C SER A 62 9.43 12.41 8.95
N GLY A 63 10.43 11.54 9.11
CA GLY A 63 11.52 11.71 10.06
C GLY A 63 11.36 10.97 11.37
N GLU A 64 10.38 10.06 11.48
CA GLU A 64 10.27 9.16 12.62
C GLU A 64 11.47 8.21 12.67
N GLU A 65 11.84 7.79 13.89
CA GLU A 65 12.89 6.79 14.09
C GLU A 65 12.63 5.52 13.27
N VAL A 66 13.68 4.96 12.68
CA VAL A 66 13.59 3.72 11.90
C VAL A 66 13.56 2.55 12.86
N LEU A 67 12.46 1.81 12.86
CA LEU A 67 12.24 0.66 13.74
C LEU A 67 12.62 -0.66 13.09
N SER A 68 12.55 -0.73 11.76
CA SER A 68 12.92 -1.94 11.02
C SER A 68 14.42 -2.17 11.05
N PRO A 69 14.89 -3.42 11.24
CA PRO A 69 16.31 -3.70 11.12
C PRO A 69 16.82 -3.29 9.72
N PRO A 70 18.07 -2.81 9.61
CA PRO A 70 18.63 -2.43 8.31
C PRO A 70 18.58 -3.62 7.36
N ALA A 71 18.12 -3.39 6.13
CA ALA A 71 18.17 -4.40 5.10
C ALA A 71 19.62 -4.88 4.93
N VAL A 72 19.85 -6.19 4.93
CA VAL A 72 21.19 -6.73 4.69
C VAL A 72 21.55 -6.37 3.25
N PRO A 73 22.64 -5.63 3.00
CA PRO A 73 23.04 -5.29 1.63
C PRO A 73 23.30 -6.56 0.83
N LEU A 74 22.65 -6.70 -0.32
CA LEU A 74 22.86 -7.84 -1.22
C LEU A 74 24.25 -7.79 -1.88
N SER A 75 24.88 -6.61 -1.91
CA SER A 75 26.25 -6.41 -2.37
C SER A 75 26.88 -5.15 -1.75
N PRO A 76 28.24 -5.00 -1.79
CA PRO A 76 28.91 -3.78 -1.33
C PRO A 76 28.51 -2.52 -2.12
N GLU A 77 27.99 -2.66 -3.35
CA GLU A 77 27.53 -1.55 -4.18
C GLU A 77 26.15 -1.05 -3.74
N ASP A 78 25.33 -1.94 -3.17
CA ASP A 78 24.02 -1.59 -2.62
C ASP A 78 24.11 -0.79 -1.31
N ALA A 79 25.21 -0.93 -0.58
CA ALA A 79 25.50 -0.17 0.64
C ALA A 79 25.67 1.34 0.39
N THR A 80 25.91 1.77 -0.84
CA THR A 80 26.03 3.18 -1.23
C THR A 80 24.71 3.80 -1.71
N ASN A 81 23.70 2.98 -1.99
CA ASN A 81 22.38 3.42 -2.40
C ASN A 81 21.41 3.47 -1.21
N GLY A 82 21.60 4.48 -0.37
CA GLY A 82 20.61 4.95 0.59
C GLY A 82 20.08 3.91 1.57
N SER A 83 20.64 3.87 2.75
CA SER A 83 19.94 3.36 3.94
C SER A 83 18.52 3.95 3.99
N ALA A 84 17.54 3.18 4.43
CA ALA A 84 16.18 3.69 4.71
C ALA A 84 16.19 4.89 5.70
N ALA A 85 17.32 5.13 6.35
CA ALA A 85 17.57 6.25 7.26
C ALA A 85 17.98 7.56 6.56
N ASP A 86 18.30 7.55 5.28
CA ASP A 86 18.73 8.76 4.54
C ASP A 86 17.56 9.58 4.00
N GLY A 87 16.57 9.77 4.85
CA GLY A 87 15.53 10.76 4.74
C GLY A 87 14.24 10.22 4.12
N ASP A 88 13.16 10.30 4.88
CA ASP A 88 11.78 10.13 4.40
C ASP A 88 11.38 11.21 3.37
N GLU A 89 12.36 11.76 2.63
CA GLU A 89 12.12 12.72 1.55
C GLU A 89 11.32 12.10 0.40
N TYR A 90 11.53 10.80 0.14
CA TYR A 90 10.76 10.05 -0.83
C TYR A 90 9.64 9.28 -0.15
N THR A 91 8.50 9.94 0.00
CA THR A 91 7.31 9.39 0.67
C THR A 91 6.50 8.47 -0.24
N TYR A 92 5.53 7.77 0.32
CA TYR A 92 4.54 7.00 -0.44
C TYR A 92 3.76 7.85 -1.47
N HIS A 93 3.59 9.14 -1.22
CA HIS A 93 2.97 10.04 -2.20
C HIS A 93 3.86 10.26 -3.42
N HIS A 94 5.17 10.36 -3.22
CA HIS A 94 6.14 10.43 -4.32
C HIS A 94 6.14 9.14 -5.12
N LEU A 95 6.12 7.98 -4.46
CA LEU A 95 6.01 6.67 -5.12
C LEU A 95 4.77 6.61 -6.01
N ARG A 96 3.60 6.97 -5.48
CA ARG A 96 2.35 6.99 -6.26
C ARG A 96 2.41 7.93 -7.47
N ARG A 97 2.96 9.12 -7.29
CA ARG A 97 3.18 10.08 -8.37
C ARG A 97 4.06 9.50 -9.48
N ASP A 98 5.17 8.89 -9.09
CA ASP A 98 6.15 8.38 -10.06
C ASP A 98 5.61 7.14 -10.78
N VAL A 99 4.91 6.25 -10.09
CA VAL A 99 4.17 5.13 -10.70
C VAL A 99 3.10 5.65 -11.67
N PHE A 100 2.35 6.68 -11.29
CA PHE A 100 1.37 7.31 -12.17
C PHE A 100 2.01 7.90 -13.43
N ASN A 101 3.09 8.67 -13.27
CA ASN A 101 3.78 9.30 -14.39
C ASN A 101 4.31 8.25 -15.38
N LEU A 102 5.01 7.24 -14.87
CA LEU A 102 5.56 6.17 -15.70
C LEU A 102 4.47 5.35 -16.41
N ALA A 103 3.39 5.05 -15.74
CA ALA A 103 2.25 4.34 -16.35
C ALA A 103 1.55 5.20 -17.42
N SER A 104 1.44 6.51 -17.19
CA SER A 104 0.78 7.46 -18.10
C SER A 104 1.51 7.64 -19.43
N GLU A 105 2.80 7.30 -19.50
CA GLU A 105 3.56 7.28 -20.77
C GLU A 105 3.08 6.19 -21.73
N SER A 106 2.47 5.13 -21.21
CA SER A 106 2.02 3.97 -21.98
C SER A 106 0.52 3.97 -22.26
N VAL A 107 -0.28 4.45 -21.32
CA VAL A 107 -1.75 4.41 -21.38
C VAL A 107 -2.38 5.60 -20.69
N ALA A 108 -3.58 5.99 -21.14
CA ALA A 108 -4.38 6.96 -20.39
C ALA A 108 -4.89 6.31 -19.08
N ILE A 109 -4.60 6.92 -17.95
CA ILE A 109 -5.09 6.48 -16.64
C ILE A 109 -6.56 6.92 -16.51
N ALA A 110 -7.46 5.96 -16.49
CA ALA A 110 -8.90 6.22 -16.41
C ALA A 110 -9.43 6.21 -14.97
N SER A 111 -8.65 5.67 -14.05
CA SER A 111 -9.06 5.57 -12.66
C SER A 111 -8.98 6.91 -11.94
N ARG A 112 -9.99 7.17 -11.13
CA ARG A 112 -10.02 8.30 -10.19
C ARG A 112 -9.59 7.87 -8.78
N TYR A 113 -8.76 6.84 -8.66
CA TYR A 113 -8.24 6.41 -7.36
C TYR A 113 -7.33 7.50 -6.79
N VAL A 114 -7.96 8.51 -6.24
CA VAL A 114 -7.32 9.71 -5.68
C VAL A 114 -7.24 9.67 -4.16
N VAL A 115 -7.63 8.55 -3.54
CA VAL A 115 -7.55 8.42 -2.08
C VAL A 115 -6.08 8.50 -1.67
N PRO A 116 -5.65 9.54 -0.97
CA PRO A 116 -4.24 9.77 -0.66
C PRO A 116 -3.70 8.80 0.40
N SER A 117 -4.57 8.07 1.09
CA SER A 117 -4.17 7.18 2.18
C SER A 117 -3.51 5.91 1.68
N ALA A 118 -2.44 5.51 2.37
CA ALA A 118 -1.91 4.16 2.29
C ALA A 118 -2.82 3.25 3.11
N HIS A 119 -3.66 2.41 2.47
CA HIS A 119 -4.55 1.53 3.21
C HIS A 119 -4.67 0.14 2.60
N ILE A 120 -4.90 -0.83 3.45
CA ILE A 120 -5.19 -2.22 3.12
C ILE A 120 -6.60 -2.54 3.61
N THR A 121 -7.54 -2.79 2.72
CA THR A 121 -8.88 -3.21 3.10
C THR A 121 -8.82 -4.56 3.79
N LEU A 122 -9.28 -4.63 5.03
CA LEU A 122 -9.37 -5.85 5.84
C LEU A 122 -10.66 -6.60 5.56
N GLY A 123 -11.76 -5.87 5.42
CA GLY A 123 -13.07 -6.45 5.15
C GLY A 123 -14.08 -5.43 4.65
N ARG A 124 -15.14 -5.97 4.03
CA ARG A 124 -16.31 -5.19 3.60
C ARG A 124 -17.55 -5.76 4.27
N TYR A 125 -18.44 -4.86 4.70
CA TYR A 125 -19.70 -5.29 5.29
C TYR A 125 -20.62 -5.83 4.19
N LEU A 126 -21.23 -6.98 4.44
CA LEU A 126 -22.26 -7.54 3.55
C LEU A 126 -23.58 -6.81 3.70
N ASP A 127 -23.89 -6.41 4.92
CA ASP A 127 -25.01 -5.54 5.27
C ASP A 127 -24.65 -4.68 6.50
N GLN A 128 -25.57 -3.85 6.96
CA GLN A 128 -25.32 -2.94 8.08
C GLN A 128 -26.16 -3.27 9.33
N LYS A 129 -26.66 -4.51 9.44
CA LYS A 129 -27.53 -4.90 10.55
C LYS A 129 -26.85 -4.79 11.91
N ASP A 130 -25.56 -5.18 11.97
CA ASP A 130 -24.80 -5.22 13.23
C ASP A 130 -24.46 -3.81 13.77
N HIS A 131 -24.67 -2.76 12.98
CA HIS A 131 -24.48 -1.37 13.38
C HIS A 131 -25.65 -0.46 12.91
N ALA A 132 -26.83 -1.03 12.78
CA ALA A 132 -28.00 -0.31 12.30
C ALA A 132 -28.50 0.75 13.29
N THR A 133 -28.43 0.49 14.62
CA THR A 133 -28.86 1.43 15.64
C THR A 133 -27.72 2.33 16.14
N PRO A 134 -28.00 3.52 16.69
CA PRO A 134 -26.99 4.39 17.29
C PRO A 134 -26.15 3.68 18.36
N GLU A 135 -26.78 2.84 19.20
CA GLU A 135 -26.12 2.11 20.29
C GLU A 135 -25.14 1.05 19.72
N PHE A 136 -25.53 0.34 18.67
CA PHE A 136 -24.64 -0.63 18.00
C PHE A 136 -23.49 0.06 17.32
N ARG A 137 -23.73 1.19 16.65
CA ARG A 137 -22.68 2.03 16.06
C ARG A 137 -21.70 2.54 17.11
N ALA A 138 -22.19 3.05 18.23
CA ALA A 138 -21.34 3.53 19.31
C ALA A 138 -20.41 2.44 19.85
N ARG A 139 -20.92 1.23 20.08
CA ARG A 139 -20.11 0.08 20.52
C ARG A 139 -19.07 -0.33 19.48
N TRP A 140 -19.44 -0.32 18.20
CA TRP A 140 -18.54 -0.66 17.12
C TRP A 140 -17.42 0.39 16.96
N ILE A 141 -17.76 1.69 17.02
CA ILE A 141 -16.78 2.78 17.02
C ILE A 141 -15.85 2.66 18.23
N GLN A 142 -16.40 2.42 19.42
CA GLN A 142 -15.61 2.26 20.64
C GLN A 142 -14.60 1.10 20.51
N ALA A 143 -15.01 -0.03 19.94
CA ALA A 143 -14.10 -1.15 19.72
C ALA A 143 -12.93 -0.80 18.78
N ILE A 144 -13.20 -0.02 17.74
CA ILE A 144 -12.14 0.47 16.84
C ILE A 144 -11.22 1.47 17.55
N ASP A 145 -11.78 2.39 18.32
CA ASP A 145 -11.01 3.36 19.11
C ASP A 145 -10.10 2.65 20.12
N ASP A 146 -10.58 1.58 20.75
CA ASP A 146 -9.79 0.81 21.71
C ASP A 146 -8.64 0.05 21.00
N ILE A 147 -8.88 -0.47 19.79
CA ILE A 147 -7.81 -1.06 18.95
C ILE A 147 -6.79 0.01 18.56
N ASN A 148 -7.22 1.19 18.15
CA ASN A 148 -6.33 2.27 17.77
C ASN A 148 -5.47 2.77 18.94
N LYS A 149 -6.04 2.88 20.14
CA LYS A 149 -5.28 3.18 21.36
C LYS A 149 -4.26 2.09 21.69
N TRP A 150 -4.60 0.82 21.47
CA TRP A 150 -3.66 -0.27 21.64
C TRP A 150 -2.53 -0.19 20.61
N LEU A 151 -2.84 0.06 19.32
CA LEU A 151 -1.83 0.26 18.29
C LEU A 151 -0.89 1.42 18.62
N GLU A 152 -1.43 2.55 19.06
CA GLU A 152 -0.65 3.72 19.46
C GLU A 152 0.30 3.40 20.60
N LYS A 153 -0.15 2.66 21.61
CA LYS A 153 0.62 2.37 22.82
C LYS A 153 1.66 1.25 22.61
N GLU A 154 1.30 0.18 21.89
CA GLU A 154 2.07 -1.06 21.88
C GLU A 154 2.79 -1.32 20.54
N VAL A 155 2.48 -0.52 19.50
CA VAL A 155 3.00 -0.75 18.14
C VAL A 155 3.69 0.49 17.56
N TRP A 156 3.13 1.70 17.78
CA TRP A 156 3.76 2.90 17.25
C TRP A 156 5.05 3.21 18.02
N ASP A 157 6.10 3.57 17.31
CA ASP A 157 7.36 4.03 17.87
C ASP A 157 7.97 3.04 18.91
N VAL A 158 7.60 1.75 18.86
CA VAL A 158 8.08 0.69 19.76
C VAL A 158 9.04 -0.23 19.01
N ALA A 159 10.35 -0.08 19.28
CA ALA A 159 11.38 -0.83 18.56
C ALA A 159 11.46 -2.32 18.97
N ASP A 160 11.21 -2.63 20.24
CA ASP A 160 11.33 -3.99 20.80
C ASP A 160 9.96 -4.69 20.97
N GLY A 161 8.93 -4.20 20.27
CA GLY A 161 7.58 -4.77 20.31
C GLY A 161 7.45 -6.10 19.58
N GLU A 162 6.41 -6.86 19.89
CA GLU A 162 6.03 -8.06 19.15
C GLU A 162 5.72 -7.72 17.67
N PHE A 163 5.20 -6.52 17.43
CA PHE A 163 4.88 -6.00 16.11
C PHE A 163 5.59 -4.67 15.87
N ILE A 164 6.22 -4.54 14.74
CA ILE A 164 6.86 -3.28 14.31
C ILE A 164 5.83 -2.45 13.57
N GLY A 165 5.60 -1.21 14.04
CA GLY A 165 4.64 -0.25 13.47
C GLY A 165 5.10 0.41 12.16
N GLU A 166 5.97 -0.25 11.41
CA GLU A 166 6.63 0.25 10.23
C GLU A 166 6.53 -0.74 9.07
N TRP A 167 6.38 -0.24 7.86
CA TRP A 167 6.42 -1.04 6.64
C TRP A 167 7.14 -0.29 5.51
N ILE A 168 8.22 -0.87 5.02
CA ILE A 168 8.92 -0.35 3.84
C ILE A 168 8.28 -0.97 2.60
N VAL A 169 7.68 -0.14 1.76
CA VAL A 169 6.91 -0.58 0.60
C VAL A 169 7.81 -1.28 -0.41
N GLY A 170 7.48 -2.52 -0.72
CA GLY A 170 8.23 -3.32 -1.71
C GLY A 170 9.47 -4.02 -1.16
N GLN A 171 9.74 -3.99 0.15
CA GLN A 171 10.92 -4.61 0.76
C GLN A 171 11.01 -6.11 0.50
N GLU A 172 9.93 -6.83 0.71
CA GLU A 172 9.90 -8.30 0.54
C GLU A 172 9.93 -8.70 -0.94
N ARG A 173 9.28 -7.93 -1.75
CA ARG A 173 9.19 -8.04 -3.21
C ARG A 173 8.66 -6.71 -3.73
N GLY A 174 9.06 -6.28 -4.92
CA GLY A 174 8.61 -5.02 -5.52
C GLY A 174 7.08 -4.92 -5.66
N LEU A 175 6.60 -4.06 -6.52
CA LEU A 175 5.18 -3.92 -6.76
C LEU A 175 4.63 -5.07 -7.61
N ASP A 176 3.38 -5.46 -7.36
CA ASP A 176 2.64 -6.44 -8.18
C ASP A 176 1.86 -5.72 -9.29
N ALA A 177 2.17 -5.99 -10.54
CA ALA A 177 1.28 -5.65 -11.66
C ALA A 177 0.19 -6.73 -11.80
N ARG A 178 -1.06 -6.33 -11.60
CA ARG A 178 -2.20 -7.27 -11.57
C ARG A 178 -3.32 -6.85 -12.52
N CYS A 179 -4.05 -7.81 -13.04
CA CYS A 179 -5.21 -7.56 -13.89
C CYS A 179 -6.36 -8.55 -13.63
N GLY A 180 -7.53 -8.24 -14.15
CA GLY A 180 -8.75 -9.04 -14.03
C GLY A 180 -9.62 -8.63 -12.85
N LYS A 181 -10.40 -9.54 -12.30
CA LYS A 181 -11.30 -9.28 -11.16
C LYS A 181 -10.49 -9.20 -9.87
N LEU A 182 -9.93 -8.03 -9.58
CA LEU A 182 -9.03 -7.84 -8.41
C LEU A 182 -9.78 -7.86 -7.08
N TRP A 183 -11.03 -7.50 -7.08
CA TRP A 183 -11.90 -7.54 -5.90
C TRP A 183 -12.06 -8.99 -5.45
N TYR A 184 -12.01 -9.20 -4.17
CA TYR A 184 -12.11 -10.54 -3.54
C TYR A 184 -10.99 -11.51 -3.97
N GLY A 185 -9.84 -10.99 -4.40
CA GLY A 185 -8.66 -11.82 -4.70
C GLY A 185 -8.68 -12.55 -6.04
N GLY A 186 -9.65 -12.29 -6.89
CA GLY A 186 -9.84 -13.01 -8.16
C GLY A 186 -8.94 -12.58 -9.33
N GLY A 187 -8.05 -11.61 -9.15
CA GLY A 187 -7.15 -11.16 -10.22
C GLY A 187 -5.91 -12.04 -10.36
N ARG A 188 -5.25 -11.94 -11.52
CA ARG A 188 -3.95 -12.59 -11.78
C ARG A 188 -2.81 -11.58 -11.74
N THR A 189 -1.68 -11.99 -11.22
CA THR A 189 -0.42 -11.24 -11.32
C THR A 189 0.16 -11.42 -12.72
N ILE A 190 0.55 -10.31 -13.34
CA ILE A 190 1.25 -10.27 -14.64
C ILE A 190 2.75 -10.34 -14.38
N MET A 191 3.23 -9.56 -13.42
CA MET A 191 4.61 -9.48 -12.99
C MET A 191 4.68 -9.00 -11.55
N THR A 192 5.64 -9.51 -10.81
CA THR A 192 6.06 -9.03 -9.49
C THR A 192 7.46 -8.47 -9.63
N GLY A 193 7.74 -7.33 -9.05
CA GLY A 193 9.07 -6.75 -8.98
C GLY A 193 9.95 -7.46 -7.95
N GLU A 194 11.20 -7.04 -7.87
CA GLU A 194 12.17 -7.52 -6.87
C GLU A 194 12.06 -6.75 -5.57
N GLY A 195 12.21 -7.46 -4.46
CA GLY A 195 12.46 -6.90 -3.13
C GLY A 195 13.92 -6.51 -2.94
N PHE A 196 14.24 -5.95 -1.78
CA PHE A 196 15.60 -5.47 -1.46
C PHE A 196 15.97 -5.75 0.00
#